data_d6e4529f6ea146547f7818b46ba86dc6
#
_entry.id   d6e4529f6ea146547f7818b46ba86dc6
#
_cell.length_a   1.000
_cell.length_b   1.000
_cell.length_c   1.000
_cell.angle_alpha   90.00
_cell.angle_beta   90.00
_cell.angle_gamma   90.00
#
_symmetry.space_group_name_H-M   'P 1'
#
loop_
_entity.id
_entity.type
_entity.pdbx_description
1 polymer ?
#
loop_
_entity_poly.entity_id
_entity_poly.type
_entity_poly.pdbx_seq_one_letter_code
_entity_poly.pdbx_strand_id
1 'polypeptide(L)'
;MSKVKYYYDSDTLSYKKIERKKGRRIGFAMVGVLASFLAGFLLLLIYLNIPQIETPKEKALQRELENMELQYGLLNKKMDQVQRVLADIEERDNNIYRLYFEANPIPEEQRMAGFGGVNRYRNLEGFENSKLIIETSRRLDILTKRVVVQSRSLDEIATLAEDKAKLLASIPAIMPVKNEDLKQMASGYGWRTDPFTKVRKFHYGMDF
;
A
#
# COMPACT_ATOMS: atom_id res chain seq x y z
N MET A 1 35.83 -77.69 -3.43
CA MET A 1 35.37 -78.73 -4.41
C MET A 1 33.86 -78.75 -4.43
N SER A 2 33.19 -78.41 -5.55
CA SER A 2 31.70 -78.44 -5.64
C SER A 2 31.24 -79.88 -5.80
N LYS A 3 30.44 -80.38 -4.87
CA LYS A 3 29.84 -81.73 -4.94
C LYS A 3 28.82 -81.75 -6.10
N VAL A 4 29.11 -82.55 -7.14
CA VAL A 4 28.20 -82.78 -8.27
C VAL A 4 27.18 -83.80 -7.82
N LYS A 5 25.87 -83.48 -7.95
CA LYS A 5 24.77 -84.42 -7.63
C LYS A 5 24.31 -85.12 -8.91
N TYR A 6 24.14 -86.44 -8.81
CA TYR A 6 23.62 -87.28 -9.89
C TYR A 6 22.28 -87.89 -9.45
N TYR A 7 21.36 -88.07 -10.36
CA TYR A 7 20.14 -88.90 -10.13
C TYR A 7 20.19 -90.11 -11.05
N TYR A 8 19.65 -91.20 -10.55
CA TYR A 8 19.55 -92.42 -11.33
C TYR A 8 18.30 -92.39 -12.18
N ASP A 9 18.45 -92.55 -13.54
CA ASP A 9 17.36 -92.57 -14.52
C ASP A 9 17.04 -94.02 -14.72
N SER A 10 15.88 -94.49 -14.28
CA SER A 10 15.41 -95.90 -14.41
C SER A 10 15.12 -96.33 -15.86
N ASP A 11 14.83 -95.43 -16.77
CA ASP A 11 14.50 -95.72 -18.15
C ASP A 11 15.76 -95.93 -19.03
N THR A 12 16.84 -95.23 -18.65
CA THR A 12 18.10 -95.37 -19.41
C THR A 12 19.17 -96.16 -18.59
N LEU A 13 18.82 -96.68 -17.44
CA LEU A 13 19.69 -97.42 -16.51
C LEU A 13 21.08 -96.71 -16.26
N SER A 14 21.09 -95.36 -16.26
CA SER A 14 22.33 -94.58 -16.15
C SER A 14 22.18 -93.47 -15.17
N TYR A 15 23.31 -93.05 -14.55
CA TYR A 15 23.37 -91.86 -13.69
C TYR A 15 23.49 -90.59 -14.52
N LYS A 16 22.46 -89.71 -14.48
CA LYS A 16 22.50 -88.42 -15.13
C LYS A 16 22.86 -87.30 -14.13
N LYS A 17 23.70 -86.41 -14.60
CA LYS A 17 24.14 -85.24 -13.80
C LYS A 17 23.00 -84.24 -13.71
N ILE A 18 22.66 -83.80 -12.48
CA ILE A 18 21.67 -82.77 -12.25
C ILE A 18 22.27 -81.44 -12.66
N GLU A 19 21.93 -80.96 -13.86
CA GLU A 19 22.31 -79.62 -14.27
C GLU A 19 21.41 -78.59 -13.58
N ARG A 20 22.01 -77.83 -12.69
CA ARG A 20 21.29 -76.71 -12.09
C ARG A 20 21.06 -75.62 -13.15
N LYS A 21 19.80 -75.36 -13.54
CA LYS A 21 19.44 -74.29 -14.47
C LYS A 21 19.84 -72.95 -13.86
N LYS A 22 21.05 -72.46 -14.15
CA LYS A 22 21.61 -71.17 -13.67
C LYS A 22 20.69 -70.01 -14.06
N GLY A 23 20.00 -70.07 -15.20
CA GLY A 23 19.07 -69.05 -15.68
C GLY A 23 17.89 -68.77 -14.72
N ARG A 24 17.37 -69.82 -14.04
CA ARG A 24 16.24 -69.68 -13.11
C ARG A 24 16.65 -68.89 -11.84
N ARG A 25 17.89 -69.03 -11.36
CA ARG A 25 18.43 -68.26 -10.20
C ARG A 25 18.70 -66.80 -10.58
N ILE A 26 19.23 -66.56 -11.80
CA ILE A 26 19.46 -65.22 -12.32
C ILE A 26 18.12 -64.51 -12.50
N GLY A 27 17.10 -65.21 -13.05
CA GLY A 27 15.75 -64.67 -13.16
C GLY A 27 15.14 -64.26 -11.83
N PHE A 28 15.24 -65.10 -10.77
CA PHE A 28 14.75 -64.76 -9.46
C PHE A 28 15.53 -63.58 -8.83
N ALA A 29 16.84 -63.48 -9.06
CA ALA A 29 17.66 -62.38 -8.60
C ALA A 29 17.25 -61.05 -9.30
N MET A 30 17.02 -61.08 -10.63
CA MET A 30 16.56 -59.91 -11.37
C MET A 30 15.16 -59.44 -10.92
N VAL A 31 14.22 -60.36 -10.68
CA VAL A 31 12.90 -60.06 -10.15
C VAL A 31 13.01 -59.41 -8.74
N GLY A 32 13.89 -59.95 -7.90
CA GLY A 32 14.16 -59.38 -6.56
C GLY A 32 14.71 -57.93 -6.62
N VAL A 33 15.64 -57.67 -7.54
CA VAL A 33 16.19 -56.32 -7.76
C VAL A 33 15.14 -55.36 -8.29
N LEU A 34 14.32 -55.82 -9.25
CA LEU A 34 13.24 -54.99 -9.81
C LEU A 34 12.20 -54.66 -8.73
N ALA A 35 11.80 -55.66 -7.92
CA ALA A 35 10.85 -55.49 -6.82
C ALA A 35 11.38 -54.52 -5.74
N SER A 36 12.67 -54.56 -5.39
CA SER A 36 13.27 -53.62 -4.45
C SER A 36 13.35 -52.22 -5.00
N PHE A 37 13.59 -52.09 -6.31
CA PHE A 37 13.59 -50.73 -6.97
C PHE A 37 12.18 -50.13 -6.98
N LEU A 38 11.17 -50.94 -7.28
CA LEU A 38 9.75 -50.55 -7.29
C LEU A 38 9.28 -50.15 -5.88
N ALA A 39 9.67 -50.93 -4.86
CA ALA A 39 9.36 -50.61 -3.47
C ALA A 39 10.04 -49.31 -3.01
N GLY A 40 11.31 -49.09 -3.37
CA GLY A 40 12.04 -47.85 -3.08
C GLY A 40 11.42 -46.65 -3.72
N PHE A 41 10.99 -46.79 -4.99
CA PHE A 41 10.28 -45.73 -5.72
C PHE A 41 8.92 -45.40 -5.09
N LEU A 42 8.19 -46.41 -4.65
CA LEU A 42 6.89 -46.23 -4.01
C LEU A 42 7.04 -45.55 -2.63
N LEU A 43 8.08 -45.92 -1.85
CA LEU A 43 8.41 -45.23 -0.60
C LEU A 43 8.80 -43.78 -0.83
N LEU A 44 9.52 -43.48 -1.90
CA LEU A 44 9.90 -42.11 -2.27
C LEU A 44 8.67 -41.28 -2.66
N LEU A 45 7.73 -41.86 -3.42
CA LEU A 45 6.45 -41.18 -3.73
C LEU A 45 5.63 -40.92 -2.46
N ILE A 46 5.57 -41.87 -1.52
CA ILE A 46 4.90 -41.70 -0.23
C ILE A 46 5.59 -40.58 0.56
N TYR A 47 6.91 -40.58 0.64
CA TYR A 47 7.69 -39.56 1.32
C TYR A 47 7.41 -38.14 0.76
N LEU A 48 7.37 -37.98 -0.57
CA LEU A 48 7.09 -36.71 -1.23
C LEU A 48 5.64 -36.23 -1.06
N ASN A 49 4.69 -37.15 -0.82
CA ASN A 49 3.27 -36.84 -0.66
C ASN A 49 2.82 -36.72 0.81
N ILE A 50 3.70 -36.94 1.78
CA ILE A 50 3.37 -36.73 3.20
C ILE A 50 3.47 -35.23 3.51
N PRO A 51 2.35 -34.50 3.66
CA PRO A 51 2.36 -33.03 3.87
C PRO A 51 2.95 -32.63 5.21
N GLN A 52 3.21 -33.59 6.09
CA GLN A 52 3.80 -33.35 7.42
C GLN A 52 5.34 -33.36 7.44
N ILE A 53 5.98 -33.79 6.35
CA ILE A 53 7.45 -33.78 6.24
C ILE A 53 7.85 -32.58 5.39
N GLU A 54 7.73 -31.39 5.98
CA GLU A 54 8.24 -30.17 5.36
C GLU A 54 9.78 -30.23 5.30
N THR A 55 10.31 -29.95 4.13
CA THR A 55 11.78 -29.84 4.00
C THR A 55 12.28 -28.62 4.79
N PRO A 56 13.52 -28.63 5.27
CA PRO A 56 14.11 -27.46 5.96
C PRO A 56 14.00 -26.18 5.13
N LYS A 57 14.02 -26.29 3.80
CA LYS A 57 13.89 -25.17 2.87
C LYS A 57 12.44 -24.65 2.83
N GLU A 58 11.45 -25.52 2.81
CA GLU A 58 10.03 -25.13 2.87
C GLU A 58 9.70 -24.41 4.17
N LYS A 59 10.19 -24.93 5.31
CA LYS A 59 10.08 -24.25 6.62
C LYS A 59 10.73 -22.87 6.62
N ALA A 60 11.88 -22.71 6.00
CA ALA A 60 12.55 -21.42 5.90
C ALA A 60 11.72 -20.43 5.05
N LEU A 61 11.21 -20.86 3.89
CA LEU A 61 10.37 -20.04 3.01
C LEU A 61 9.04 -19.66 3.68
N GLN A 62 8.43 -20.59 4.41
CA GLN A 62 7.17 -20.33 5.12
C GLN A 62 7.36 -19.27 6.22
N ARG A 63 8.44 -19.37 7.01
CA ARG A 63 8.78 -18.34 8.02
C ARG A 63 9.06 -16.98 7.39
N GLU A 64 9.72 -16.96 6.24
CA GLU A 64 9.98 -15.73 5.50
C GLU A 64 8.68 -15.10 4.99
N LEU A 65 7.76 -15.92 4.48
CA LEU A 65 6.44 -15.49 4.03
C LEU A 65 5.59 -14.94 5.20
N GLU A 66 5.53 -15.65 6.33
CA GLU A 66 4.86 -15.19 7.56
C GLU A 66 5.45 -13.86 8.06
N ASN A 67 6.78 -13.73 8.02
CA ASN A 67 7.43 -12.47 8.40
C ASN A 67 7.09 -11.33 7.44
N MET A 68 7.06 -11.59 6.13
CA MET A 68 6.64 -10.61 5.14
C MET A 68 5.18 -10.18 5.36
N GLU A 69 4.26 -11.10 5.59
CA GLU A 69 2.86 -10.78 5.91
C GLU A 69 2.73 -9.93 7.17
N LEU A 70 3.50 -10.26 8.21
CA LEU A 70 3.56 -9.45 9.43
C LEU A 70 4.05 -8.03 9.14
N GLN A 71 5.14 -7.88 8.38
CA GLN A 71 5.68 -6.56 8.00
C GLN A 71 4.69 -5.75 7.16
N TYR A 72 3.98 -6.39 6.23
CA TYR A 72 2.91 -5.74 5.48
C TYR A 72 1.77 -5.27 6.40
N GLY A 73 1.37 -6.08 7.36
CA GLY A 73 0.37 -5.71 8.36
C GLY A 73 0.79 -4.49 9.20
N LEU A 74 2.06 -4.45 9.61
CA LEU A 74 2.62 -3.31 10.33
C LEU A 74 2.70 -2.05 9.45
N LEU A 75 3.09 -2.19 8.19
CA LEU A 75 3.12 -1.09 7.23
C LEU A 75 1.72 -0.49 7.01
N ASN A 76 0.72 -1.32 6.82
CA ASN A 76 -0.67 -0.87 6.69
C ASN A 76 -1.15 -0.10 7.93
N LYS A 77 -0.84 -0.58 9.15
CA LYS A 77 -1.16 0.14 10.38
C LYS A 77 -0.48 1.52 10.44
N LYS A 78 0.79 1.62 10.02
CA LYS A 78 1.49 2.91 9.93
C LYS A 78 0.84 3.83 8.90
N MET A 79 0.44 3.32 7.75
CA MET A 79 -0.30 4.09 6.73
C MET A 79 -1.64 4.62 7.28
N ASP A 80 -2.38 3.81 8.02
CA ASP A 80 -3.62 4.24 8.67
C ASP A 80 -3.38 5.36 9.70
N GLN A 81 -2.27 5.32 10.43
CA GLN A 81 -1.88 6.40 11.35
C GLN A 81 -1.58 7.70 10.59
N VAL A 82 -0.77 7.62 9.53
CA VAL A 82 -0.45 8.80 8.70
C VAL A 82 -1.72 9.38 8.06
N GLN A 83 -2.62 8.52 7.59
CA GLN A 83 -3.89 8.95 7.01
C GLN A 83 -4.77 9.69 8.02
N ARG A 84 -4.85 9.24 9.27
CA ARG A 84 -5.58 9.96 10.35
C ARG A 84 -4.96 11.31 10.64
N VAL A 85 -3.64 11.38 10.82
CA VAL A 85 -2.95 12.66 11.07
C VAL A 85 -3.15 13.63 9.90
N LEU A 86 -3.10 13.13 8.67
CA LEU A 86 -3.35 13.96 7.49
C LEU A 86 -4.80 14.48 7.47
N ALA A 87 -5.77 13.65 7.80
CA ALA A 87 -7.18 14.07 7.89
C ALA A 87 -7.39 15.17 8.95
N ASP A 88 -6.72 15.06 10.10
CA ASP A 88 -6.75 16.10 11.15
C ASP A 88 -6.14 17.41 10.65
N ILE A 89 -5.05 17.36 9.87
CA ILE A 89 -4.43 18.55 9.28
C ILE A 89 -5.35 19.17 8.23
N GLU A 90 -5.97 18.36 7.37
CA GLU A 90 -6.93 18.82 6.37
C GLU A 90 -8.16 19.48 7.00
N GLU A 91 -8.67 18.91 8.10
CA GLU A 91 -9.78 19.48 8.87
C GLU A 91 -9.40 20.85 9.48
N ARG A 92 -8.22 20.97 10.09
CA ARG A 92 -7.73 22.23 10.62
C ARG A 92 -7.52 23.28 9.53
N ASP A 93 -7.00 22.86 8.40
CA ASP A 93 -6.82 23.75 7.23
C ASP A 93 -8.17 24.32 6.78
N ASN A 94 -9.16 23.49 6.55
CA ASN A 94 -10.46 23.91 6.07
C ASN A 94 -11.28 24.71 7.10
N ASN A 95 -11.28 24.27 8.36
CA ASN A 95 -12.21 24.79 9.38
C ASN A 95 -11.60 25.89 10.27
N ILE A 96 -10.25 26.02 10.29
CA ILE A 96 -9.57 27.02 11.11
C ILE A 96 -8.82 28.00 10.22
N TYR A 97 -7.82 27.55 9.47
CA TYR A 97 -6.94 28.46 8.75
C TYR A 97 -7.63 29.15 7.60
N ARG A 98 -8.30 28.40 6.71
CA ARG A 98 -9.02 28.96 5.57
C ARG A 98 -10.18 29.85 6.02
N LEU A 99 -10.90 29.45 7.05
CA LEU A 99 -11.95 30.28 7.63
C LEU A 99 -11.41 31.61 8.18
N TYR A 100 -10.28 31.57 8.89
CA TYR A 100 -9.66 32.78 9.45
C TYR A 100 -9.16 33.75 8.38
N PHE A 101 -8.68 33.22 7.27
CA PHE A 101 -8.19 34.02 6.14
C PHE A 101 -9.23 34.25 5.04
N GLU A 102 -10.49 33.89 5.27
CA GLU A 102 -11.61 34.05 4.32
C GLU A 102 -11.35 33.36 2.97
N ALA A 103 -10.56 32.25 2.98
CA ALA A 103 -10.27 31.43 1.82
C ALA A 103 -11.26 30.28 1.69
N ASN A 104 -11.53 29.85 0.44
CA ASN A 104 -12.41 28.73 0.21
C ASN A 104 -11.78 27.38 0.64
N PRO A 105 -12.54 26.48 1.26
CA PRO A 105 -12.06 25.14 1.59
C PRO A 105 -11.71 24.35 0.33
N ILE A 106 -10.71 23.47 0.42
CA ILE A 106 -10.32 22.59 -0.70
C ILE A 106 -11.32 21.44 -0.78
N PRO A 107 -12.04 21.28 -1.91
CA PRO A 107 -13.01 20.19 -2.06
C PRO A 107 -12.32 18.83 -2.14
N GLU A 108 -13.00 17.78 -1.67
CA GLU A 108 -12.46 16.41 -1.65
C GLU A 108 -12.15 15.88 -3.06
N GLU A 109 -12.91 16.31 -4.07
CA GLU A 109 -12.67 15.98 -5.47
C GLU A 109 -11.29 16.44 -5.94
N GLN A 110 -10.81 17.57 -5.47
CA GLN A 110 -9.47 18.08 -5.78
C GLN A 110 -8.40 17.28 -5.07
N ARG A 111 -8.65 16.85 -3.83
CA ARG A 111 -7.75 16.00 -3.05
C ARG A 111 -7.61 14.60 -3.67
N MET A 112 -8.68 14.07 -4.27
CA MET A 112 -8.75 12.77 -4.90
C MET A 112 -8.54 12.80 -6.43
N ALA A 113 -8.29 13.95 -7.03
CA ALA A 113 -8.14 14.08 -8.48
C ALA A 113 -6.93 13.27 -9.00
N GLY A 114 -7.13 12.57 -10.12
CA GLY A 114 -6.08 11.86 -10.84
C GLY A 114 -6.03 10.35 -10.59
N PHE A 115 -6.98 9.77 -9.85
CA PHE A 115 -7.05 8.31 -9.60
C PHE A 115 -8.12 7.58 -10.44
N GLY A 116 -8.72 8.25 -11.44
CA GLY A 116 -9.70 7.65 -12.36
C GLY A 116 -9.11 7.31 -13.73
N GLY A 117 -9.67 6.29 -14.38
CA GLY A 117 -9.59 6.09 -15.84
C GLY A 117 -8.50 5.17 -16.37
N VAL A 118 -7.39 4.91 -15.69
CA VAL A 118 -6.30 4.03 -16.18
C VAL A 118 -5.87 3.04 -15.10
N ASN A 119 -5.76 1.77 -15.47
CA ASN A 119 -5.19 0.76 -14.58
C ASN A 119 -3.65 0.91 -14.51
N ARG A 120 -3.17 1.67 -13.52
CA ARG A 120 -1.74 1.93 -13.30
C ARG A 120 -0.98 0.71 -12.75
N TYR A 121 -1.70 -0.28 -12.24
CA TYR A 121 -1.15 -1.42 -11.51
C TYR A 121 -1.17 -2.70 -12.33
N ARG A 122 -1.39 -2.62 -13.65
CA ARG A 122 -1.45 -3.77 -14.54
C ARG A 122 -0.20 -4.65 -14.50
N ASN A 123 0.95 -4.05 -14.28
CA ASN A 123 2.23 -4.75 -14.14
C ASN A 123 2.37 -5.54 -12.83
N LEU A 124 1.48 -5.31 -11.87
CA LEU A 124 1.43 -6.01 -10.58
C LEU A 124 0.39 -7.14 -10.58
N GLU A 125 -0.34 -7.32 -11.69
CA GLU A 125 -1.29 -8.41 -11.88
C GLU A 125 -0.56 -9.71 -12.23
N GLY A 126 -1.17 -10.86 -11.88
CA GLY A 126 -0.65 -12.20 -12.25
C GLY A 126 0.19 -12.89 -11.17
N PHE A 127 0.43 -12.26 -10.03
CA PHE A 127 1.08 -12.88 -8.86
C PHE A 127 0.04 -13.29 -7.83
N GLU A 128 0.35 -14.28 -7.00
CA GLU A 128 -0.55 -14.78 -5.96
C GLU A 128 -0.98 -13.67 -4.98
N ASN A 129 -0.06 -12.76 -4.65
CA ASN A 129 -0.29 -11.63 -3.75
C ASN A 129 -0.66 -10.32 -4.47
N SER A 130 -1.01 -10.35 -5.75
CA SER A 130 -1.30 -9.15 -6.58
C SER A 130 -2.33 -8.23 -5.92
N LYS A 131 -3.40 -8.78 -5.37
CA LYS A 131 -4.47 -8.01 -4.73
C LYS A 131 -3.94 -7.15 -3.57
N LEU A 132 -3.13 -7.74 -2.70
CA LEU A 132 -2.54 -7.05 -1.55
C LEU A 132 -1.60 -5.94 -1.99
N ILE A 133 -0.72 -6.22 -2.95
CA ILE A 133 0.27 -5.28 -3.47
C ILE A 133 -0.43 -4.10 -4.17
N ILE A 134 -1.42 -4.38 -5.03
CA ILE A 134 -2.18 -3.35 -5.75
C ILE A 134 -2.94 -2.44 -4.78
N GLU A 135 -3.62 -3.03 -3.78
CA GLU A 135 -4.36 -2.25 -2.78
C GLU A 135 -3.42 -1.34 -1.97
N THR A 136 -2.30 -1.87 -1.50
CA THR A 136 -1.31 -1.10 -0.74
C THR A 136 -0.70 0.02 -1.57
N SER A 137 -0.33 -0.26 -2.83
CA SER A 137 0.21 0.74 -3.75
C SER A 137 -0.80 1.85 -4.04
N ARG A 138 -2.05 1.49 -4.29
CA ARG A 138 -3.13 2.45 -4.51
C ARG A 138 -3.36 3.36 -3.30
N ARG A 139 -3.38 2.80 -2.10
CA ARG A 139 -3.53 3.57 -0.86
C ARG A 139 -2.36 4.53 -0.66
N LEU A 140 -1.13 4.09 -0.92
CA LEU A 140 0.07 4.91 -0.83
C LEU A 140 0.05 6.07 -1.83
N ASP A 141 -0.37 5.82 -3.07
CA ASP A 141 -0.48 6.85 -4.11
C ASP A 141 -1.52 7.92 -3.74
N ILE A 142 -2.68 7.51 -3.21
CA ILE A 142 -3.72 8.43 -2.73
C ILE A 142 -3.16 9.27 -1.57
N LEU A 143 -2.52 8.64 -0.60
CA LEU A 143 -1.93 9.33 0.56
C LEU A 143 -0.89 10.35 0.13
N THR A 144 0.01 9.97 -0.77
CA THR A 144 1.03 10.85 -1.35
C THR A 144 0.42 12.06 -2.03
N LYS A 145 -0.64 11.85 -2.82
CA LYS A 145 -1.36 12.95 -3.49
C LYS A 145 -1.97 13.91 -2.48
N ARG A 146 -2.66 13.41 -1.46
CA ARG A 146 -3.27 14.23 -0.41
C ARG A 146 -2.23 15.05 0.34
N VAL A 147 -1.06 14.47 0.67
CA VAL A 147 0.06 15.18 1.29
C VAL A 147 0.55 16.33 0.40
N VAL A 148 0.70 16.11 -0.91
CA VAL A 148 1.12 17.16 -1.85
C VAL A 148 0.10 18.29 -1.93
N VAL A 149 -1.21 17.96 -1.98
CA VAL A 149 -2.28 18.97 -2.00
C VAL A 149 -2.27 19.76 -0.69
N GLN A 150 -2.12 19.08 0.45
CA GLN A 150 -2.08 19.74 1.76
C GLN A 150 -0.85 20.63 1.93
N SER A 151 0.33 20.21 1.45
CA SER A 151 1.52 21.06 1.46
C SER A 151 1.30 22.36 0.70
N ARG A 152 0.72 22.28 -0.52
CA ARG A 152 0.40 23.47 -1.31
C ARG A 152 -0.64 24.39 -0.63
N SER A 153 -1.63 23.78 0.04
CA SER A 153 -2.61 24.52 0.82
C SER A 153 -1.95 25.32 1.93
N LEU A 154 -1.02 24.73 2.66
CA LEU A 154 -0.31 25.42 3.74
C LEU A 154 0.58 26.54 3.21
N ASP A 155 1.20 26.39 2.03
CA ASP A 155 1.97 27.47 1.39
C ASP A 155 1.05 28.65 1.02
N GLU A 156 -0.17 28.37 0.52
CA GLU A 156 -1.18 29.39 0.26
C GLU A 156 -1.59 30.12 1.55
N ILE A 157 -1.86 29.37 2.63
CA ILE A 157 -2.20 29.94 3.93
C ILE A 157 -1.07 30.83 4.48
N ALA A 158 0.20 30.43 4.31
CA ALA A 158 1.34 31.24 4.72
C ALA A 158 1.35 32.59 3.98
N THR A 159 1.08 32.60 2.68
CA THR A 159 0.98 33.81 1.86
C THR A 159 -0.17 34.71 2.33
N LEU A 160 -1.36 34.14 2.57
CA LEU A 160 -2.51 34.87 3.09
C LEU A 160 -2.24 35.48 4.48
N ALA A 161 -1.47 34.80 5.32
CA ALA A 161 -1.07 35.29 6.63
C ALA A 161 -0.14 36.51 6.52
N GLU A 162 0.83 36.49 5.60
CA GLU A 162 1.71 37.64 5.34
C GLU A 162 0.92 38.82 4.80
N ASP A 163 0.00 38.61 3.88
CA ASP A 163 -0.80 39.70 3.32
C ASP A 163 -1.77 40.29 4.33
N LYS A 164 -2.36 39.49 5.20
CA LYS A 164 -3.17 39.96 6.31
C LYS A 164 -2.36 40.77 7.31
N ALA A 165 -1.13 40.33 7.61
CA ALA A 165 -0.22 41.10 8.48
C ALA A 165 0.11 42.45 7.88
N LYS A 166 0.40 42.56 6.58
CA LYS A 166 0.64 43.81 5.87
C LYS A 166 -0.61 44.70 5.89
N LEU A 167 -1.79 44.13 5.65
CA LEU A 167 -3.07 44.86 5.71
C LEU A 167 -3.29 45.45 7.11
N LEU A 168 -3.13 44.66 8.17
CA LEU A 168 -3.31 45.11 9.55
C LEU A 168 -2.32 46.21 9.93
N ALA A 169 -1.07 46.14 9.46
CA ALA A 169 -0.07 47.17 9.67
C ALA A 169 -0.40 48.48 8.93
N SER A 170 -1.15 48.42 7.83
CA SER A 170 -1.56 49.57 7.03
C SER A 170 -2.84 50.24 7.53
N ILE A 171 -3.63 49.57 8.38
CA ILE A 171 -4.86 50.12 8.94
C ILE A 171 -4.48 51.10 10.07
N PRO A 172 -4.88 52.39 9.97
CA PRO A 172 -4.64 53.33 11.01
C PRO A 172 -5.33 52.92 12.31
N ALA A 173 -4.55 52.66 13.36
CA ALA A 173 -5.06 52.26 14.67
C ALA A 173 -5.58 53.42 15.52
N ILE A 174 -5.29 54.63 15.10
CA ILE A 174 -5.63 55.87 15.83
C ILE A 174 -6.49 56.71 14.94
N MET A 175 -7.60 57.22 15.45
CA MET A 175 -8.39 58.21 14.78
C MET A 175 -7.56 59.46 14.52
N PRO A 176 -7.60 60.05 13.30
CA PRO A 176 -6.82 61.23 12.95
C PRO A 176 -7.24 62.48 13.74
N VAL A 177 -8.44 62.47 14.30
CA VAL A 177 -8.97 63.55 15.15
C VAL A 177 -9.54 62.96 16.43
N LYS A 178 -9.26 63.57 17.57
CA LYS A 178 -9.86 63.19 18.85
C LYS A 178 -11.36 63.48 18.81
N ASN A 179 -12.17 62.43 18.71
CA ASN A 179 -13.63 62.51 18.56
C ASN A 179 -14.30 61.61 19.62
N GLU A 180 -14.16 61.95 20.89
CA GLU A 180 -14.67 61.17 22.02
C GLU A 180 -16.20 60.98 21.96
N ASP A 181 -16.92 61.96 21.44
CA ASP A 181 -18.38 61.93 21.39
C ASP A 181 -18.96 61.53 20.02
N LEU A 182 -18.12 61.21 19.03
CA LEU A 182 -18.49 60.97 17.62
C LEU A 182 -19.27 62.12 16.97
N LYS A 183 -19.17 63.33 17.52
CA LYS A 183 -19.90 64.52 17.04
C LYS A 183 -19.14 65.32 15.96
N GLN A 184 -17.85 65.07 15.84
CA GLN A 184 -16.99 65.79 14.91
C GLN A 184 -16.87 65.17 13.53
N MET A 185 -17.66 64.15 13.23
CA MET A 185 -17.70 63.57 11.89
C MET A 185 -18.63 64.41 11.00
N ALA A 186 -18.06 65.14 10.09
CA ALA A 186 -18.81 66.04 9.19
C ALA A 186 -19.45 65.22 8.06
N SER A 187 -18.79 64.18 7.53
CA SER A 187 -19.33 63.37 6.48
C SER A 187 -18.62 62.00 6.39
N GLY A 188 -19.41 60.91 6.18
CA GLY A 188 -18.95 59.54 6.04
C GLY A 188 -18.54 59.18 4.58
N TYR A 189 -17.96 58.01 4.48
CA TYR A 189 -17.62 57.32 3.22
C TYR A 189 -18.91 56.89 2.51
N GLY A 190 -19.00 57.10 1.21
CA GLY A 190 -20.13 56.62 0.42
C GLY A 190 -20.79 57.66 -0.50
N TRP A 191 -21.91 57.30 -1.09
CA TRP A 191 -22.68 58.19 -1.94
C TRP A 191 -23.36 59.29 -1.13
N ARG A 192 -23.02 60.58 -1.43
CA ARG A 192 -23.64 61.73 -0.80
C ARG A 192 -23.95 62.84 -1.81
N THR A 193 -24.80 63.74 -1.46
CA THR A 193 -24.99 64.99 -2.22
C THR A 193 -23.88 65.96 -1.85
N ASP A 194 -23.11 66.38 -2.84
CA ASP A 194 -22.06 67.36 -2.66
C ASP A 194 -22.64 68.70 -2.13
N PRO A 195 -22.15 69.23 -1.01
CA PRO A 195 -22.74 70.38 -0.39
C PRO A 195 -22.66 71.65 -1.25
N PHE A 196 -21.71 71.73 -2.17
CA PHE A 196 -21.48 72.91 -3.03
C PHE A 196 -22.23 72.77 -4.37
N THR A 197 -22.02 71.63 -5.05
CA THR A 197 -22.58 71.44 -6.42
C THR A 197 -23.97 70.87 -6.40
N LYS A 198 -24.48 70.37 -5.27
CA LYS A 198 -25.79 69.72 -5.10
C LYS A 198 -25.97 68.47 -5.96
N VAL A 199 -24.88 67.95 -6.55
CA VAL A 199 -24.90 66.72 -7.34
C VAL A 199 -24.52 65.51 -6.48
N ARG A 200 -25.11 64.37 -6.72
CA ARG A 200 -24.79 63.16 -6.03
C ARG A 200 -23.43 62.61 -6.48
N LYS A 201 -22.47 62.55 -5.57
CA LYS A 201 -21.12 62.04 -5.82
C LYS A 201 -20.74 61.00 -4.78
N PHE A 202 -19.84 60.12 -5.14
CA PHE A 202 -19.25 59.18 -4.23
C PHE A 202 -18.10 59.86 -3.45
N HIS A 203 -18.16 59.74 -2.14
CA HIS A 203 -17.12 60.28 -1.24
C HIS A 203 -16.19 59.16 -0.80
N TYR A 204 -14.92 59.24 -1.17
CA TYR A 204 -13.90 58.23 -0.94
C TYR A 204 -13.18 58.39 0.39
N GLY A 205 -13.63 59.24 1.28
CA GLY A 205 -13.02 59.55 2.59
C GLY A 205 -14.05 59.76 3.69
N MET A 206 -13.56 60.09 4.85
CA MET A 206 -14.35 60.57 5.98
C MET A 206 -13.86 61.96 6.32
N ASP A 207 -14.79 62.91 6.47
CA ASP A 207 -14.49 64.29 6.86
C ASP A 207 -14.76 64.42 8.36
N PHE A 208 -13.84 65.02 9.07
CA PHE A 208 -13.89 65.29 10.49
C PHE A 208 -13.91 66.82 10.75
#